data_d9eb24cc00c089f38e3aed2d17fb0e5d
#
_entry.id   d9eb24cc00c089f38e3aed2d17fb0e5d
#
_cell.length_a   1.000
_cell.length_b   1.000
_cell.length_c   1.000
_cell.angle_alpha   90.00
_cell.angle_beta   90.00
_cell.angle_gamma   90.00
#
_symmetry.space_group_name_H-M   'P 1'
#
loop_
_entity.id
_entity.type
_entity.pdbx_description
1 polymer ?
#
loop_
_entity_poly.entity_id
_entity_poly.type
_entity_poly.pdbx_seq_one_letter_code
_entity_poly.pdbx_strand_id
1 'polypeptide(L)'
;MRLISKLRKHWLLRTAKGHVKWLREQGVVIGNNLRLFHHKSIVIDTSTQGLIEIGDNVVIAGNVTILSHDYCTSVFMYKNVDFISGRSKVIIGSNVHIGQRVMILRGVTIGDNVIIAAGAIVTKDVPSDSVVAGVPARVVCTLDEYYQKRKT
;
A
#
# COMPACT_ATOMS: atom_id res chain seq x y z
N MET A 1 -23.31 19.87 -6.52
CA MET A 1 -21.91 19.51 -6.26
C MET A 1 -21.67 18.02 -5.97
N ARG A 2 -22.36 17.36 -5.04
CA ARG A 2 -22.14 15.92 -4.71
C ARG A 2 -22.35 14.93 -5.88
N LEU A 3 -23.27 15.17 -6.80
CA LEU A 3 -23.57 14.27 -7.92
C LEU A 3 -22.45 14.30 -8.98
N ILE A 4 -21.95 15.49 -9.31
CA ILE A 4 -20.87 15.70 -10.29
C ILE A 4 -19.57 15.04 -9.79
N SER A 5 -19.26 15.11 -8.49
CA SER A 5 -18.10 14.47 -7.91
C SER A 5 -18.19 12.93 -7.94
N LYS A 6 -19.39 12.37 -7.72
CA LYS A 6 -19.63 10.92 -7.83
C LYS A 6 -19.50 10.41 -9.28
N LEU A 7 -20.03 11.13 -10.25
CA LEU A 7 -19.91 10.81 -11.67
C LEU A 7 -18.46 10.90 -12.14
N ARG A 8 -17.72 11.92 -11.73
CA ARG A 8 -16.29 12.08 -12.02
C ARG A 8 -15.46 10.94 -11.43
N LYS A 9 -15.69 10.57 -10.17
CA LYS A 9 -15.06 9.41 -9.53
C LYS A 9 -15.32 8.13 -10.33
N HIS A 10 -16.59 7.87 -10.65
CA HIS A 10 -16.97 6.68 -11.42
C HIS A 10 -16.23 6.63 -12.76
N TRP A 11 -16.13 7.76 -13.47
CA TRP A 11 -15.42 7.84 -14.75
C TRP A 11 -13.91 7.60 -14.59
N LEU A 12 -13.25 8.21 -13.61
CA LEU A 12 -11.82 8.01 -13.33
C LEU A 12 -11.50 6.56 -12.97
N LEU A 13 -12.36 5.91 -12.20
CA LEU A 13 -12.15 4.52 -11.78
C LEU A 13 -12.41 3.48 -12.88
N ARG A 14 -12.70 3.89 -14.14
CA ARG A 14 -12.85 2.95 -15.28
C ARG A 14 -11.51 2.42 -15.77
N THR A 15 -10.41 3.12 -15.57
CA THR A 15 -9.07 2.75 -16.02
C THR A 15 -8.05 2.82 -14.90
N ALA A 16 -6.96 2.07 -15.01
CA ALA A 16 -5.86 2.12 -14.03
C ALA A 16 -5.23 3.54 -13.95
N LYS A 17 -5.01 4.19 -15.10
CA LYS A 17 -4.51 5.58 -15.14
C LYS A 17 -5.46 6.56 -14.46
N GLY A 18 -6.76 6.43 -14.69
CA GLY A 18 -7.77 7.23 -14.03
C GLY A 18 -7.82 6.99 -12.52
N HIS A 19 -7.64 5.74 -12.07
CA HIS A 19 -7.55 5.41 -10.66
C HIS A 19 -6.34 6.08 -9.99
N VAL A 20 -5.16 6.05 -10.61
CA VAL A 20 -3.98 6.76 -10.11
C VAL A 20 -4.24 8.28 -10.02
N LYS A 21 -4.88 8.87 -11.04
CA LYS A 21 -5.25 10.29 -11.00
C LYS A 21 -6.19 10.58 -9.85
N TRP A 22 -7.22 9.74 -9.66
CA TRP A 22 -8.15 9.89 -8.55
C TRP A 22 -7.46 9.79 -7.18
N LEU A 23 -6.53 8.85 -6.99
CA LEU A 23 -5.76 8.70 -5.74
C LEU A 23 -4.96 9.97 -5.43
N ARG A 24 -4.28 10.58 -6.43
CA ARG A 24 -3.59 11.86 -6.26
C ARG A 24 -4.54 12.97 -5.84
N GLU A 25 -5.74 13.03 -6.42
CA GLU A 25 -6.78 13.99 -6.04
C GLU A 25 -7.30 13.77 -4.61
N GLN A 26 -7.18 12.55 -4.07
CA GLN A 26 -7.50 12.25 -2.66
C GLN A 26 -6.32 12.53 -1.71
N GLY A 27 -5.19 13.03 -2.20
CA GLY A 27 -4.03 13.38 -1.39
C GLY A 27 -3.02 12.25 -1.15
N VAL A 28 -3.10 11.16 -1.92
CA VAL A 28 -2.03 10.17 -1.94
C VAL A 28 -0.85 10.74 -2.73
N VAL A 29 0.32 10.76 -2.12
CA VAL A 29 1.57 11.16 -2.78
C VAL A 29 2.05 10.01 -3.65
N ILE A 30 2.17 10.23 -4.96
CA ILE A 30 2.53 9.17 -5.91
C ILE A 30 3.58 9.70 -6.87
N GLY A 31 4.72 9.00 -6.92
CA GLY A 31 5.79 9.23 -7.86
C GLY A 31 5.43 8.85 -9.30
N ASN A 32 6.44 8.54 -10.09
CA ASN A 32 6.29 8.22 -11.50
C ASN A 32 6.06 6.72 -11.73
N ASN A 33 5.40 6.37 -12.83
CA ASN A 33 5.25 5.00 -13.31
C ASN A 33 4.61 4.01 -12.32
N LEU A 34 3.61 4.46 -11.52
CA LEU A 34 2.77 3.53 -10.73
C LEU A 34 1.89 2.70 -11.68
N ARG A 35 1.97 1.38 -11.58
CA ARG A 35 1.17 0.43 -12.36
C ARG A 35 0.24 -0.36 -11.44
N LEU A 36 -1.07 -0.30 -11.70
CA LEU A 36 -2.10 -1.00 -10.97
C LEU A 36 -2.69 -2.11 -11.84
N PHE A 37 -2.46 -3.38 -11.48
CA PHE A 37 -3.11 -4.52 -12.12
C PHE A 37 -4.41 -4.86 -11.40
N HIS A 38 -5.51 -5.10 -12.14
CA HIS A 38 -6.84 -5.30 -11.55
C HIS A 38 -7.24 -4.16 -10.61
N HIS A 39 -6.98 -2.93 -11.01
CA HIS A 39 -7.08 -1.70 -10.22
C HIS A 39 -8.39 -1.55 -9.43
N LYS A 40 -9.49 -2.14 -9.89
CA LYS A 40 -10.80 -2.08 -9.20
C LYS A 40 -10.84 -2.87 -7.89
N SER A 41 -9.94 -3.83 -7.72
CA SER A 41 -9.84 -4.66 -6.51
C SER A 41 -8.78 -4.16 -5.52
N ILE A 42 -8.10 -3.05 -5.83
CA ILE A 42 -7.08 -2.45 -4.98
C ILE A 42 -7.75 -1.42 -4.06
N VAL A 43 -7.47 -1.53 -2.77
CA VAL A 43 -7.92 -0.59 -1.75
C VAL A 43 -6.71 0.17 -1.22
N ILE A 44 -6.67 1.47 -1.45
CA ILE A 44 -5.69 2.38 -0.86
C ILE A 44 -6.47 3.36 0.00
N ASP A 45 -6.11 3.42 1.28
CA ASP A 45 -6.82 4.27 2.24
C ASP A 45 -6.66 5.76 1.89
N THR A 46 -7.78 6.41 1.66
CA THR A 46 -7.85 7.85 1.37
C THR A 46 -8.64 8.60 2.44
N SER A 47 -8.87 7.99 3.60
CA SER A 47 -9.64 8.60 4.69
C SER A 47 -8.93 9.81 5.32
N THR A 48 -7.59 9.86 5.21
CA THR A 48 -6.77 10.98 5.66
C THR A 48 -5.73 11.31 4.59
N GLN A 49 -5.73 12.56 4.15
CA GLN A 49 -4.80 13.03 3.12
C GLN A 49 -3.34 12.99 3.61
N GLY A 50 -2.40 12.69 2.73
CA GLY A 50 -0.96 12.73 2.98
C GLY A 50 -0.42 11.58 3.84
N LEU A 51 -1.24 10.61 4.24
CA LEU A 51 -0.78 9.46 5.02
C LEU A 51 -0.28 8.28 4.18
N ILE A 52 -0.41 8.34 2.86
CA ILE A 52 0.15 7.30 1.98
C ILE A 52 1.07 7.96 0.96
N GLU A 53 2.30 7.48 0.91
CA GLU A 53 3.32 7.87 -0.07
C GLU A 53 3.78 6.64 -0.84
N ILE A 54 3.87 6.77 -2.16
CA ILE A 54 4.31 5.73 -3.09
C ILE A 54 5.36 6.33 -4.00
N GLY A 55 6.56 5.75 -4.01
CA GLY A 55 7.67 6.18 -4.84
C GLY A 55 7.51 5.86 -6.33
N ASP A 56 8.63 5.86 -7.04
CA ASP A 56 8.69 5.63 -8.47
C ASP A 56 8.72 4.13 -8.83
N ASN A 57 8.24 3.77 -10.02
CA ASN A 57 8.31 2.41 -10.56
C ASN A 57 7.68 1.33 -9.65
N VAL A 58 6.56 1.66 -9.01
CA VAL A 58 5.84 0.72 -8.15
C VAL A 58 4.80 -0.05 -8.95
N VAL A 59 4.74 -1.36 -8.69
CA VAL A 59 3.75 -2.27 -9.29
C VAL A 59 2.88 -2.85 -8.19
N ILE A 60 1.57 -2.67 -8.30
CA ILE A 60 0.58 -3.21 -7.35
C ILE A 60 -0.32 -4.20 -8.07
N ALA A 61 -0.30 -5.45 -7.63
CA ALA A 61 -1.18 -6.50 -8.16
C ALA A 61 -2.61 -6.40 -7.58
N GLY A 62 -3.51 -7.25 -8.05
CA GLY A 62 -4.91 -7.23 -7.62
C GLY A 62 -5.13 -7.60 -6.15
N ASN A 63 -6.24 -7.13 -5.59
CA ASN A 63 -6.69 -7.40 -4.21
C ASN A 63 -5.68 -6.96 -3.12
N VAL A 64 -4.86 -5.97 -3.42
CA VAL A 64 -3.95 -5.36 -2.42
C VAL A 64 -4.74 -4.36 -1.58
N THR A 65 -4.44 -4.33 -0.29
CA THR A 65 -5.00 -3.38 0.67
C THR A 65 -3.88 -2.63 1.38
N ILE A 66 -3.91 -1.29 1.34
CA ILE A 66 -2.97 -0.41 2.04
C ILE A 66 -3.77 0.45 3.01
N LEU A 67 -3.51 0.29 4.31
CA LEU A 67 -4.23 0.97 5.38
C LEU A 67 -3.33 1.96 6.10
N SER A 68 -3.80 3.19 6.27
CA SER A 68 -3.16 4.23 7.09
C SER A 68 -3.82 4.40 8.46
N HIS A 69 -4.88 3.62 8.73
CA HIS A 69 -5.60 3.65 10.00
C HIS A 69 -6.04 2.25 10.45
N ASP A 70 -6.34 2.13 11.73
CA ASP A 70 -7.13 1.03 12.30
C ASP A 70 -8.11 1.58 13.33
N TYR A 71 -9.10 0.77 13.69
CA TYR A 71 -10.10 1.10 14.70
C TYR A 71 -9.90 0.33 16.00
N CYS A 72 -8.80 -0.38 16.19
CA CYS A 72 -8.51 -1.14 17.41
C CYS A 72 -8.42 -0.22 18.64
N THR A 73 -8.14 1.05 18.44
CA THR A 73 -8.15 2.09 19.48
C THR A 73 -9.50 2.22 20.19
N SER A 74 -10.62 1.79 19.56
CA SER A 74 -11.93 1.77 20.19
C SER A 74 -11.97 0.88 21.44
N VAL A 75 -11.19 -0.19 21.46
CA VAL A 75 -11.07 -1.09 22.61
C VAL A 75 -10.52 -0.35 23.83
N PHE A 76 -9.55 0.53 23.62
CA PHE A 76 -8.94 1.33 24.70
C PHE A 76 -9.91 2.38 25.25
N MET A 77 -10.73 2.99 24.38
CA MET A 77 -11.76 3.97 24.80
C MET A 77 -12.74 3.35 25.79
N TYR A 78 -13.14 2.08 25.61
CA TYR A 78 -14.03 1.37 26.53
C TYR A 78 -13.33 0.91 27.81
N LYS A 79 -12.00 0.96 27.86
CA LYS A 79 -11.21 0.66 29.06
C LYS A 79 -10.82 1.91 29.87
N ASN A 80 -11.33 3.09 29.52
CA ASN A 80 -10.98 4.38 30.14
C ASN A 80 -9.47 4.67 30.13
N VAL A 81 -8.79 4.32 29.03
CA VAL A 81 -7.38 4.65 28.80
C VAL A 81 -7.31 5.86 27.86
N ASP A 82 -6.23 6.60 27.92
CA ASP A 82 -6.01 7.76 27.07
C ASP A 82 -6.14 7.41 25.59
N PHE A 83 -6.68 8.37 24.82
CA PHE A 83 -6.88 8.19 23.39
C PHE A 83 -5.53 8.03 22.68
N ILE A 84 -5.37 6.94 21.95
CA ILE A 84 -4.23 6.69 21.06
C ILE A 84 -4.72 6.83 19.61
N SER A 85 -4.03 7.65 18.81
CA SER A 85 -4.36 7.78 17.40
C SER A 85 -4.22 6.45 16.67
N GLY A 86 -5.29 6.02 16.01
CA GLY A 86 -5.28 4.84 15.12
C GLY A 86 -4.75 5.14 13.72
N ARG A 87 -4.09 6.30 13.48
CA ARG A 87 -3.58 6.71 12.17
C ARG A 87 -2.08 6.81 12.17
N SER A 88 -1.44 6.30 11.12
CA SER A 88 0.01 6.40 10.92
C SER A 88 0.33 6.35 9.42
N LYS A 89 1.38 7.07 9.04
CA LYS A 89 1.83 7.17 7.65
C LYS A 89 2.31 5.81 7.14
N VAL A 90 2.02 5.50 5.88
CA VAL A 90 2.60 4.38 5.13
C VAL A 90 3.46 4.96 4.02
N ILE A 91 4.70 4.51 3.94
CA ILE A 91 5.67 4.93 2.93
C ILE A 91 6.08 3.70 2.13
N ILE A 92 5.98 3.79 0.82
CA ILE A 92 6.44 2.76 -0.11
C ILE A 92 7.51 3.40 -0.98
N GLY A 93 8.73 2.88 -0.91
CA GLY A 93 9.86 3.34 -1.69
C GLY A 93 9.70 3.10 -3.18
N SER A 94 10.79 3.22 -3.91
CA SER A 94 10.84 3.08 -5.36
C SER A 94 11.26 1.67 -5.80
N ASN A 95 10.86 1.27 -7.01
CA ASN A 95 11.14 -0.06 -7.56
C ASN A 95 10.60 -1.19 -6.67
N VAL A 96 9.32 -1.08 -6.27
CA VAL A 96 8.65 -2.04 -5.39
C VAL A 96 7.60 -2.84 -6.15
N HIS A 97 7.62 -4.16 -5.98
CA HIS A 97 6.57 -5.05 -6.44
C HIS A 97 5.71 -5.56 -5.28
N ILE A 98 4.42 -5.28 -5.32
CA ILE A 98 3.45 -5.72 -4.33
C ILE A 98 2.59 -6.81 -4.94
N GLY A 99 2.78 -8.04 -4.48
CA GLY A 99 2.09 -9.23 -4.94
C GLY A 99 0.58 -9.21 -4.66
N GLN A 100 -0.14 -10.10 -5.30
CA GLN A 100 -1.59 -10.20 -5.16
C GLN A 100 -2.00 -10.53 -3.72
N ARG A 101 -3.11 -9.93 -3.23
CA ARG A 101 -3.67 -10.15 -1.88
C ARG A 101 -2.73 -9.76 -0.74
N VAL A 102 -1.79 -8.86 -0.99
CA VAL A 102 -0.95 -8.28 0.07
C VAL A 102 -1.78 -7.28 0.88
N MET A 103 -1.54 -7.26 2.19
CA MET A 103 -2.04 -6.22 3.08
C MET A 103 -0.86 -5.50 3.72
N ILE A 104 -0.86 -4.15 3.66
CA ILE A 104 0.13 -3.30 4.31
C ILE A 104 -0.59 -2.51 5.39
N LEU A 105 -0.14 -2.65 6.63
CA LEU A 105 -0.75 -1.99 7.77
C LEU A 105 -0.18 -0.59 7.98
N ARG A 106 -0.91 0.21 8.74
CA ARG A 106 -0.52 1.57 9.11
C ARG A 106 0.87 1.63 9.75
N GLY A 107 1.59 2.71 9.52
CA GLY A 107 2.89 2.96 10.14
C GLY A 107 4.06 2.22 9.51
N VAL A 108 3.83 1.44 8.45
CA VAL A 108 4.87 0.66 7.77
C VAL A 108 5.62 1.54 6.76
N THR A 109 6.95 1.43 6.79
CA THR A 109 7.84 1.94 5.76
C THR A 109 8.43 0.76 4.97
N ILE A 110 8.27 0.78 3.65
CA ILE A 110 8.89 -0.17 2.73
C ILE A 110 10.00 0.56 1.98
N GLY A 111 11.20 0.02 2.05
CA GLY A 111 12.37 0.55 1.36
C GLY A 111 12.31 0.39 -0.15
N ASP A 112 13.40 0.73 -0.82
CA ASP A 112 13.54 0.59 -2.27
C ASP A 112 13.94 -0.82 -2.68
N ASN A 113 13.66 -1.19 -3.95
CA ASN A 113 14.04 -2.49 -4.51
C ASN A 113 13.46 -3.67 -3.73
N VAL A 114 12.17 -3.65 -3.42
CA VAL A 114 11.51 -4.66 -2.59
C VAL A 114 10.51 -5.48 -3.39
N ILE A 115 10.49 -6.78 -3.14
CA ILE A 115 9.43 -7.68 -3.60
C ILE A 115 8.63 -8.15 -2.39
N ILE A 116 7.33 -7.87 -2.38
CA ILE A 116 6.39 -8.40 -1.40
C ILE A 116 5.61 -9.55 -2.06
N ALA A 117 5.81 -10.76 -1.58
CA ALA A 117 5.17 -11.94 -2.12
C ALA A 117 3.65 -11.91 -1.93
N ALA A 118 2.94 -12.57 -2.83
CA ALA A 118 1.48 -12.66 -2.78
C ALA A 118 0.99 -13.21 -1.43
N GLY A 119 -0.12 -12.66 -0.92
CA GLY A 119 -0.75 -13.06 0.33
C GLY A 119 -0.03 -12.62 1.61
N ALA A 120 1.07 -11.85 1.52
CA ALA A 120 1.78 -11.36 2.70
C ALA A 120 0.97 -10.29 3.46
N ILE A 121 1.12 -10.28 4.80
CA ILE A 121 0.61 -9.21 5.65
C ILE A 121 1.80 -8.49 6.28
N VAL A 122 2.06 -7.27 5.80
CA VAL A 122 3.19 -6.44 6.23
C VAL A 122 2.78 -5.61 7.46
N THR A 123 3.38 -5.96 8.59
CA THR A 123 3.07 -5.36 9.91
C THR A 123 4.22 -4.57 10.50
N LYS A 124 5.41 -4.60 9.86
CA LYS A 124 6.64 -3.91 10.28
C LYS A 124 7.35 -3.38 9.05
N ASP A 125 8.29 -2.47 9.27
CA ASP A 125 9.13 -1.93 8.21
C ASP A 125 9.89 -3.02 7.45
N VAL A 126 10.07 -2.77 6.15
CA VAL A 126 10.75 -3.67 5.23
C VAL A 126 12.00 -2.97 4.73
N PRO A 127 13.19 -3.56 4.94
CA PRO A 127 14.43 -2.97 4.46
C PRO A 127 14.51 -3.00 2.93
N SER A 128 15.28 -2.06 2.37
CA SER A 128 15.60 -2.06 0.93
C SER A 128 16.30 -3.36 0.51
N ASP A 129 16.27 -3.65 -0.79
CA ASP A 129 16.95 -4.76 -1.43
C ASP A 129 16.55 -6.14 -0.88
N SER A 130 15.27 -6.31 -0.54
CA SER A 130 14.76 -7.50 0.11
C SER A 130 13.52 -8.10 -0.54
N VAL A 131 13.33 -9.38 -0.29
CA VAL A 131 12.11 -10.13 -0.60
C VAL A 131 11.44 -10.54 0.70
N VAL A 132 10.16 -10.18 0.85
CA VAL A 132 9.38 -10.49 2.06
C VAL A 132 8.17 -11.36 1.71
N ALA A 133 7.82 -12.26 2.62
CA ALA A 133 6.68 -13.17 2.47
C ALA A 133 6.07 -13.54 3.82
N GLY A 134 4.85 -14.04 3.79
CA GLY A 134 4.18 -14.68 4.93
C GLY A 134 3.25 -13.77 5.74
N VAL A 135 2.67 -14.36 6.79
CA VAL A 135 1.73 -13.71 7.73
C VAL A 135 2.19 -14.03 9.16
N PRO A 136 2.73 -13.06 9.86
CA PRO A 136 3.16 -11.75 9.40
C PRO A 136 4.37 -11.83 8.44
N ALA A 137 4.51 -10.87 7.55
CA ALA A 137 5.60 -10.85 6.57
C ALA A 137 6.98 -10.78 7.24
N ARG A 138 7.93 -11.54 6.69
CA ARG A 138 9.34 -11.56 7.11
C ARG A 138 10.24 -11.53 5.88
N VAL A 139 11.43 -10.98 6.02
CA VAL A 139 12.48 -11.09 5.00
C VAL A 139 12.81 -12.56 4.81
N VAL A 140 12.72 -13.04 3.58
CA VAL A 140 13.02 -14.44 3.21
C VAL A 140 14.34 -14.58 2.49
N CYS A 141 14.78 -13.52 1.78
CA CYS A 141 16.10 -13.45 1.16
C CYS A 141 16.37 -12.01 0.71
N THR A 142 17.58 -11.73 0.29
CA THR A 142 17.93 -10.49 -0.41
C THR A 142 17.39 -10.51 -1.84
N LEU A 143 17.28 -9.33 -2.47
CA LEU A 143 16.88 -9.24 -3.86
C LEU A 143 17.87 -9.93 -4.79
N ASP A 144 19.18 -9.82 -4.51
CA ASP A 144 20.23 -10.46 -5.29
C ASP A 144 20.15 -12.00 -5.21
N GLU A 145 19.95 -12.56 -4.02
CA GLU A 145 19.76 -14.02 -3.85
C GLU A 145 18.53 -14.51 -4.62
N TYR A 146 17.43 -13.72 -4.58
CA TYR A 146 16.22 -14.03 -5.33
C TYR A 146 16.47 -14.00 -6.85
N TYR A 147 17.23 -13.01 -7.31
CA TYR A 147 17.58 -12.88 -8.72
C TYR A 147 18.46 -14.05 -9.19
N GLN A 148 19.49 -14.46 -8.41
CA GLN A 148 20.35 -15.58 -8.77
C GLN A 148 19.56 -16.90 -8.87
N LYS A 149 18.63 -17.15 -7.96
CA LYS A 149 17.75 -18.35 -8.01
C LYS A 149 16.82 -18.37 -9.24
N ARG A 150 16.58 -17.24 -9.89
CA ARG A 150 15.72 -17.14 -11.07
C ARG A 150 16.49 -17.23 -12.40
N LYS A 151 17.82 -17.18 -12.37
CA LYS A 151 18.67 -17.33 -13.56
C LYS A 151 18.85 -18.78 -14.01
N THR A 152 18.58 -19.72 -13.14
CA THR A 152 18.63 -21.16 -13.42
C THR A 152 17.30 -21.66 -13.92
#